data_3a64cb567324ece791f2183100be4a55
#
_entry.id   3a64cb567324ece791f2183100be4a55
#
_cell.length_a   1.000
_cell.length_b   1.000
_cell.length_c   1.000
_cell.angle_alpha   90.00
_cell.angle_beta   90.00
_cell.angle_gamma   90.00
#
_symmetry.space_group_name_H-M   'P 1'
#
loop_
_entity.id
_entity.type
_entity.pdbx_description
1 polymer ?
#
loop_
_entity_poly.entity_id
_entity_poly.type
_entity_poly.pdbx_seq_one_letter_code
_entity_poly.pdbx_strand_id
1 'polypeptide(L)'
;TGSYIELEKTFNFDLQKQFDSVSVAYGVEWREETFEVISGEEASWKAGKYALQGFNVGSHGFAGFSPDSQGSFTRRSYGLYVDLENQVSDELLLGGAFRYEDYSSFGDTNDFKLKAMYQVNENVSLRASTSTGFRAPTQGQVNVVNTQTTLVDGQLTQAQTLPGFKLGAGQLKPEEATNTSFGIV
;
A
#
# COMPACT_ATOMS: atom_id res chain seq x y z
N THR A 1 6.57 14.86 -20.75
CA THR A 1 5.38 14.05 -20.37
C THR A 1 4.95 14.26 -18.91
N GLY A 2 5.69 15.03 -18.13
CA GLY A 2 5.52 15.24 -16.70
C GLY A 2 6.34 14.29 -15.85
N SER A 3 6.23 14.41 -14.55
CA SER A 3 6.93 13.59 -13.56
C SER A 3 6.09 13.38 -12.30
N TYR A 4 6.47 12.40 -11.51
CA TYR A 4 5.99 12.24 -10.15
C TYR A 4 7.19 12.10 -9.21
N ILE A 5 6.98 12.53 -7.97
CA ILE A 5 7.96 12.44 -6.89
C ILE A 5 7.29 11.74 -5.72
N GLU A 6 7.95 10.74 -5.19
CA GLU A 6 7.55 10.09 -3.94
C GLU A 6 8.60 10.38 -2.89
N LEU A 7 8.16 10.88 -1.74
CA LEU A 7 8.99 11.14 -0.59
C LEU A 7 8.37 10.44 0.62
N GLU A 8 9.17 9.62 1.29
CA GLU A 8 8.79 8.98 2.55
C GLU A 8 9.73 9.44 3.67
N LYS A 9 9.15 9.79 4.81
CA LYS A 9 9.86 10.04 6.06
C LYS A 9 9.31 9.08 7.09
N THR A 10 10.18 8.32 7.73
CA THR A 10 9.82 7.34 8.75
C THR A 10 10.63 7.56 10.01
N PHE A 11 9.98 7.44 11.15
CA PHE A 11 10.60 7.39 12.46
C PHE A 11 10.13 6.14 13.18
N ASN A 12 11.08 5.29 13.62
CA ASN A 12 10.82 4.08 14.38
C ASN A 12 11.53 4.16 15.72
N PHE A 13 10.85 3.68 16.75
CA PHE A 13 11.44 3.44 18.06
C PHE A 13 11.02 2.06 18.56
N ASP A 14 11.98 1.15 18.64
CA ASP A 14 11.75 -0.25 18.92
C ASP A 14 12.56 -0.68 20.14
N LEU A 15 11.91 -1.46 21.02
CA LEU A 15 12.51 -2.05 22.20
C LEU A 15 12.28 -3.56 22.21
N GLN A 16 13.29 -4.30 22.65
CA GLN A 16 13.19 -5.73 22.86
C GLN A 16 13.77 -6.09 24.22
N LYS A 17 13.11 -7.01 24.91
CA LYS A 17 13.58 -7.57 26.17
C LYS A 17 13.35 -9.07 26.24
N GLN A 18 14.37 -9.78 26.71
CA GLN A 18 14.32 -11.20 26.99
C GLN A 18 14.12 -11.41 28.49
N PHE A 19 13.14 -12.25 28.86
CA PHE A 19 12.87 -12.70 30.21
C PHE A 19 12.84 -14.23 30.19
N ASP A 20 13.80 -14.89 30.78
CA ASP A 20 13.91 -16.37 30.82
C ASP A 20 13.41 -17.00 29.48
N SER A 21 12.17 -17.52 29.47
CA SER A 21 11.55 -18.18 28.33
C SER A 21 10.73 -17.23 27.43
N VAL A 22 10.52 -15.95 27.84
CA VAL A 22 9.67 -15.00 27.12
C VAL A 22 10.49 -13.90 26.49
N SER A 23 10.33 -13.69 25.20
CA SER A 23 10.84 -12.53 24.46
C SER A 23 9.69 -11.57 24.17
N VAL A 24 9.91 -10.29 24.46
CA VAL A 24 8.93 -9.22 24.20
C VAL A 24 9.59 -8.18 23.33
N ALA A 25 8.98 -7.87 22.18
CA ALA A 25 9.34 -6.72 21.37
C ALA A 25 8.12 -5.79 21.23
N TYR A 26 8.35 -4.50 21.29
CA TYR A 26 7.30 -3.51 21.09
C TYR A 26 7.89 -2.21 20.56
N GLY A 27 7.09 -1.46 19.84
CA GLY A 27 7.58 -0.23 19.25
C GLY A 27 6.48 0.67 18.74
N VAL A 28 6.93 1.84 18.31
CA VAL A 28 6.11 2.87 17.68
C VAL A 28 6.71 3.29 16.36
N GLU A 29 5.87 3.56 15.41
CA GLU A 29 6.23 4.05 14.08
C GLU A 29 5.45 5.33 13.78
N TRP A 30 6.11 6.30 13.18
CA TRP A 30 5.49 7.42 12.51
C TRP A 30 5.98 7.48 11.08
N ARG A 31 5.05 7.70 10.13
CA ARG A 31 5.37 7.78 8.72
C ARG A 31 4.64 8.95 8.07
N GLU A 32 5.32 9.65 7.19
CA GLU A 32 4.76 10.66 6.29
C GLU A 32 5.15 10.32 4.86
N GLU A 33 4.15 10.09 4.02
CA GLU A 33 4.29 9.82 2.60
C GLU A 33 3.78 11.05 1.83
N THR A 34 4.59 11.59 0.95
CA THR A 34 4.21 12.67 0.04
C THR A 34 4.35 12.19 -1.39
N PHE A 35 3.27 12.30 -2.15
CA PHE A 35 3.21 12.00 -3.57
C PHE A 35 2.92 13.29 -4.32
N GLU A 36 3.82 13.70 -5.21
CA GLU A 36 3.68 14.90 -6.02
C GLU A 36 3.62 14.53 -7.50
N VAL A 37 2.65 15.10 -8.21
CA VAL A 37 2.51 14.99 -9.67
C VAL A 37 2.74 16.34 -10.27
N ILE A 38 3.65 16.39 -11.24
CA ILE A 38 3.99 17.59 -12.01
C ILE A 38 3.51 17.37 -13.45
N SER A 39 2.66 18.28 -13.95
CA SER A 39 2.15 18.20 -15.32
C SER A 39 3.27 18.29 -16.35
N GLY A 40 3.04 17.63 -17.48
CA GLY A 40 3.92 17.70 -18.62
C GLY A 40 3.69 18.96 -19.46
N GLU A 41 4.49 19.09 -20.51
CA GLU A 41 4.27 20.07 -21.57
C GLU A 41 2.91 19.86 -22.25
N GLU A 42 2.28 20.93 -22.72
CA GLU A 42 0.94 20.91 -23.31
C GLU A 42 0.81 19.88 -24.44
N ALA A 43 1.82 19.74 -25.29
CA ALA A 43 1.84 18.77 -26.37
C ALA A 43 1.79 17.30 -25.91
N SER A 44 2.11 17.01 -24.64
CA SER A 44 2.12 15.64 -24.10
C SER A 44 0.74 15.16 -23.60
N TRP A 45 -0.18 16.06 -23.31
CA TRP A 45 -1.50 15.70 -22.75
C TRP A 45 -2.69 16.31 -23.52
N LYS A 46 -2.48 17.31 -24.37
CA LYS A 46 -3.54 17.94 -25.16
C LYS A 46 -3.68 17.28 -26.52
N ALA A 47 -4.93 17.04 -26.93
CA ALA A 47 -5.23 16.55 -28.26
C ALA A 47 -4.78 17.54 -29.34
N GLY A 48 -3.91 17.10 -30.24
CA GLY A 48 -3.44 17.89 -31.35
C GLY A 48 -4.40 17.86 -32.55
N LYS A 49 -4.08 18.66 -33.61
CA LYS A 49 -4.90 18.79 -34.82
C LYS A 49 -5.14 17.49 -35.60
N TYR A 50 -4.29 16.48 -35.40
CA TYR A 50 -4.41 15.18 -36.07
C TYR A 50 -5.16 14.13 -35.26
N ALA A 51 -5.58 14.46 -34.01
CA ALA A 51 -6.31 13.52 -33.16
C ALA A 51 -7.64 13.08 -33.85
N LEU A 52 -8.31 13.98 -34.62
CA LEU A 52 -9.49 13.65 -35.42
C LEU A 52 -9.22 12.60 -36.52
N GLN A 53 -7.96 12.35 -36.85
CA GLN A 53 -7.54 11.32 -37.82
C GLN A 53 -7.13 10.02 -37.13
N GLY A 54 -7.38 9.88 -35.82
CA GLY A 54 -7.05 8.68 -35.05
C GLY A 54 -5.64 8.66 -34.46
N PHE A 55 -4.88 9.77 -34.49
CA PHE A 55 -3.60 9.85 -33.84
C PHE A 55 -3.76 10.04 -32.32
N ASN A 56 -3.03 9.25 -31.55
CA ASN A 56 -3.05 9.32 -30.11
C ASN A 56 -2.44 10.62 -29.58
N VAL A 57 -2.84 10.98 -28.37
CA VAL A 57 -2.22 12.06 -27.59
C VAL A 57 -0.93 11.55 -26.94
N GLY A 58 0.09 12.40 -26.88
CA GLY A 58 1.36 12.09 -26.26
C GLY A 58 2.33 11.30 -27.14
N SER A 59 3.42 10.86 -26.53
CA SER A 59 4.48 10.08 -27.19
C SER A 59 4.20 8.58 -27.05
N HIS A 60 4.23 7.84 -28.16
CA HIS A 60 3.98 6.39 -28.22
C HIS A 60 2.66 5.94 -27.57
N GLY A 61 1.60 6.76 -27.64
CA GLY A 61 0.31 6.44 -27.04
C GLY A 61 0.22 6.63 -25.53
N PHE A 62 1.28 7.12 -24.89
CA PHE A 62 1.24 7.53 -23.49
C PHE A 62 0.91 9.03 -23.41
N ALA A 63 -0.25 9.35 -22.88
CA ALA A 63 -0.61 10.72 -22.54
C ALA A 63 0.19 11.15 -21.30
N GLY A 64 0.84 12.32 -21.39
CA GLY A 64 1.51 12.91 -20.24
C GLY A 64 0.51 13.34 -19.16
N PHE A 65 1.01 13.66 -17.98
CA PHE A 65 0.17 14.17 -16.91
C PHE A 65 -0.38 15.55 -17.28
N SER A 66 -1.72 15.66 -17.25
CA SER A 66 -2.41 16.91 -17.46
C SER A 66 -2.37 17.79 -16.19
N PRO A 67 -2.63 19.11 -16.30
CA PRO A 67 -2.79 19.98 -15.15
C PRO A 67 -3.86 19.49 -14.13
N ASP A 68 -4.86 18.73 -14.59
CA ASP A 68 -5.90 18.16 -13.69
C ASP A 68 -5.34 17.11 -12.73
N SER A 69 -4.21 16.49 -13.07
CA SER A 69 -3.52 15.53 -12.20
C SER A 69 -2.47 16.18 -11.30
N GLN A 70 -2.14 17.45 -11.55
CA GLN A 70 -1.09 18.13 -10.80
C GLN A 70 -1.49 18.38 -9.35
N GLY A 71 -0.58 18.06 -8.42
CA GLY A 71 -0.78 18.31 -6.99
C GLY A 71 0.24 17.62 -6.13
N SER A 72 0.23 18.00 -4.85
CA SER A 72 1.03 17.37 -3.81
C SER A 72 0.07 16.79 -2.75
N PHE A 73 0.19 15.50 -2.48
CA PHE A 73 -0.71 14.74 -1.64
C PHE A 73 0.07 14.08 -0.51
N THR A 74 -0.29 14.39 0.73
CA THR A 74 0.42 13.88 1.90
C THR A 74 -0.50 12.99 2.73
N ARG A 75 0.03 11.84 3.15
CA ARG A 75 -0.59 10.93 4.10
C ARG A 75 0.34 10.71 5.27
N ARG A 76 -0.22 10.68 6.49
CA ARG A 76 0.49 10.36 7.73
C ARG A 76 -0.10 9.11 8.33
N SER A 77 0.75 8.33 8.98
CA SER A 77 0.32 7.20 9.80
C SER A 77 1.13 7.09 11.08
N TYR A 78 0.50 6.49 12.08
CA TYR A 78 1.10 6.11 13.36
C TYR A 78 0.86 4.63 13.55
N GLY A 79 1.89 3.91 13.93
CA GLY A 79 1.83 2.47 14.23
C GLY A 79 2.28 2.18 15.66
N LEU A 80 1.61 1.24 16.30
CA LEU A 80 2.00 0.64 17.58
C LEU A 80 2.01 -0.87 17.39
N TYR A 81 3.02 -1.55 17.91
CA TYR A 81 3.04 -3.01 17.86
C TYR A 81 3.59 -3.62 19.16
N VAL A 82 3.19 -4.85 19.40
CA VAL A 82 3.77 -5.75 20.39
C VAL A 82 3.91 -7.14 19.79
N ASP A 83 5.05 -7.79 20.02
CA ASP A 83 5.34 -9.17 19.66
C ASP A 83 5.80 -9.91 20.90
N LEU A 84 5.23 -11.07 21.16
CA LEU A 84 5.52 -11.94 22.29
C LEU A 84 5.88 -13.32 21.76
N GLU A 85 7.01 -13.85 22.21
CA GLU A 85 7.41 -15.24 22.00
C GLU A 85 7.70 -15.90 23.33
N ASN A 86 7.22 -17.11 23.50
CA ASN A 86 7.44 -17.89 24.71
C ASN A 86 7.89 -19.32 24.36
N GLN A 87 9.05 -19.71 24.88
CA GLN A 87 9.48 -21.10 24.90
C GLN A 87 8.77 -21.80 26.06
N VAL A 88 7.61 -22.41 25.74
CA VAL A 88 6.71 -23.04 26.74
C VAL A 88 7.33 -24.31 27.31
N SER A 89 8.03 -25.07 26.48
CA SER A 89 8.86 -26.23 26.83
C SER A 89 10.06 -26.33 25.89
N ASP A 90 10.95 -27.27 26.11
CA ASP A 90 12.11 -27.50 25.23
C ASP A 90 11.67 -27.76 23.78
N GLU A 91 10.47 -28.34 23.60
CA GLU A 91 9.93 -28.67 22.27
C GLU A 91 8.95 -27.67 21.72
N LEU A 92 8.32 -26.80 22.55
CA LEU A 92 7.20 -25.94 22.13
C LEU A 92 7.50 -24.45 22.27
N LEU A 93 7.53 -23.78 21.13
CA LEU A 93 7.56 -22.31 21.04
C LEU A 93 6.19 -21.80 20.56
N LEU A 94 5.62 -20.86 21.28
CA LEU A 94 4.42 -20.13 20.89
C LEU A 94 4.75 -18.65 20.72
N GLY A 95 4.10 -17.99 19.78
CA GLY A 95 4.24 -16.55 19.61
C GLY A 95 2.95 -15.90 19.16
N GLY A 96 2.79 -14.64 19.53
CA GLY A 96 1.68 -13.80 19.14
C GLY A 96 2.12 -12.36 18.96
N ALA A 97 1.60 -11.70 17.92
CA ALA A 97 1.84 -10.29 17.68
C ALA A 97 0.54 -9.55 17.42
N PHE A 98 0.51 -8.29 17.80
CA PHE A 98 -0.57 -7.36 17.50
C PHE A 98 0.03 -6.05 17.01
N ARG A 99 -0.60 -5.45 15.97
CA ARG A 99 -0.24 -4.15 15.40
C ARG A 99 -1.51 -3.32 15.21
N TYR A 100 -1.47 -2.11 15.68
CA TYR A 100 -2.45 -1.06 15.44
C TYR A 100 -1.82 0.02 14.59
N GLU A 101 -2.51 0.48 13.56
CA GLU A 101 -2.09 1.61 12.74
C GLU A 101 -3.27 2.56 12.50
N ASP A 102 -3.00 3.86 12.52
CA ASP A 102 -3.95 4.91 12.18
C ASP A 102 -3.42 5.75 11.03
N TYR A 103 -4.23 5.85 9.97
CA TYR A 103 -3.92 6.55 8.73
C TYR A 103 -4.81 7.76 8.56
N SER A 104 -4.23 8.92 8.29
CA SER A 104 -4.96 10.17 8.04
C SER A 104 -5.93 10.11 6.84
N SER A 105 -5.84 9.10 5.98
CA SER A 105 -6.61 9.00 4.74
C SER A 105 -7.82 8.06 4.81
N PHE A 106 -7.78 6.98 5.60
CA PHE A 106 -8.83 5.96 5.61
C PHE A 106 -9.17 5.40 7.01
N GLY A 107 -8.48 5.87 8.06
CA GLY A 107 -8.73 5.43 9.44
C GLY A 107 -7.76 4.35 9.91
N ASP A 108 -8.20 3.54 10.87
CA ASP A 108 -7.36 2.59 11.58
C ASP A 108 -7.44 1.16 11.02
N THR A 109 -6.40 0.40 11.31
CA THR A 109 -6.29 -1.03 11.06
C THR A 109 -5.77 -1.76 12.28
N ASN A 110 -6.18 -3.02 12.41
CA ASN A 110 -5.77 -3.89 13.49
C ASN A 110 -5.35 -5.23 12.92
N ASP A 111 -4.09 -5.59 13.11
CA ASP A 111 -3.53 -6.83 12.62
C ASP A 111 -2.99 -7.69 13.75
N PHE A 112 -3.11 -8.99 13.60
CA PHE A 112 -2.60 -9.94 14.55
C PHE A 112 -1.91 -11.11 13.85
N LYS A 113 -1.01 -11.76 14.58
CA LYS A 113 -0.33 -12.98 14.17
C LYS A 113 -0.24 -13.94 15.34
N LEU A 114 -0.50 -15.20 15.07
CA LEU A 114 -0.23 -16.31 15.98
C LEU A 114 0.70 -17.29 15.28
N LYS A 115 1.67 -17.82 16.02
CA LYS A 115 2.61 -18.84 15.54
C LYS A 115 2.88 -19.90 16.57
N ALA A 116 3.12 -21.11 16.12
CA ALA A 116 3.55 -22.23 16.93
C ALA A 116 4.63 -23.03 16.19
N MET A 117 5.62 -23.48 16.93
CA MET A 117 6.63 -24.41 16.45
C MET A 117 6.77 -25.52 17.49
N TYR A 118 6.65 -26.78 17.04
CA TYR A 118 6.78 -27.95 17.88
C TYR A 118 7.86 -28.89 17.35
N GLN A 119 8.87 -29.13 18.16
CA GLN A 119 9.97 -30.06 17.88
C GLN A 119 9.49 -31.48 18.20
N VAL A 120 9.24 -32.27 17.16
CA VAL A 120 8.75 -33.66 17.33
C VAL A 120 9.88 -34.59 17.80
N ASN A 121 11.08 -34.38 17.25
CA ASN A 121 12.33 -35.05 17.60
C ASN A 121 13.52 -34.22 17.07
N GLU A 122 14.75 -34.71 17.27
CA GLU A 122 15.98 -33.99 16.89
C GLU A 122 16.05 -33.60 15.40
N ASN A 123 15.31 -34.27 14.53
CA ASN A 123 15.36 -34.08 13.08
C ASN A 123 14.09 -33.51 12.45
N VAL A 124 13.00 -33.41 13.22
CA VAL A 124 11.69 -33.02 12.68
C VAL A 124 11.02 -31.99 13.58
N SER A 125 10.65 -30.87 13.00
CA SER A 125 9.80 -29.88 13.64
C SER A 125 8.57 -29.53 12.78
N LEU A 126 7.47 -29.25 13.45
CA LEU A 126 6.22 -28.77 12.86
C LEU A 126 6.07 -27.28 13.18
N ARG A 127 5.61 -26.53 12.19
CA ARG A 127 5.32 -25.12 12.37
C ARG A 127 3.95 -24.76 11.79
N ALA A 128 3.24 -23.88 12.45
CA ALA A 128 1.99 -23.33 11.98
C ALA A 128 1.94 -21.84 12.29
N SER A 129 1.32 -21.06 11.42
CA SER A 129 1.02 -19.67 11.72
C SER A 129 -0.26 -19.21 11.04
N THR A 130 -0.94 -18.27 11.67
CA THR A 130 -2.03 -17.51 11.06
C THR A 130 -1.85 -16.04 11.36
N SER A 131 -2.15 -15.18 10.39
CA SER A 131 -2.05 -13.72 10.54
C SER A 131 -3.05 -13.01 9.68
N THR A 132 -3.50 -11.86 10.12
CA THR A 132 -4.12 -10.85 9.26
C THR A 132 -3.05 -9.91 8.71
N GLY A 133 -3.42 -9.12 7.73
CA GLY A 133 -2.62 -8.05 7.15
C GLY A 133 -3.46 -7.23 6.21
N PHE A 134 -3.02 -6.02 5.94
CA PHE A 134 -3.69 -5.13 5.01
C PHE A 134 -2.70 -4.47 4.05
N ARG A 135 -3.25 -3.90 2.99
CA ARG A 135 -2.53 -3.06 2.05
C ARG A 135 -3.27 -1.75 1.86
N ALA A 136 -2.67 -0.66 2.26
CA ALA A 136 -3.20 0.67 2.04
C ALA A 136 -3.26 1.01 0.54
N PRO A 137 -4.31 1.69 0.05
CA PRO A 137 -4.31 2.25 -1.30
C PRO A 137 -3.11 3.17 -1.48
N THR A 138 -2.42 3.08 -2.61
CA THR A 138 -1.29 3.97 -2.88
C THR A 138 -1.79 5.40 -3.15
N GLN A 139 -0.94 6.40 -2.90
CA GLN A 139 -1.27 7.79 -3.20
C GLN A 139 -1.54 8.00 -4.70
N GLY A 140 -0.85 7.26 -5.57
CA GLY A 140 -1.12 7.25 -7.01
C GLY A 140 -2.52 6.73 -7.35
N GLN A 141 -2.97 5.62 -6.73
CA GLN A 141 -4.32 5.08 -6.92
C GLN A 141 -5.42 6.04 -6.48
N VAL A 142 -5.16 6.82 -5.44
CA VAL A 142 -6.16 7.76 -4.88
C VAL A 142 -6.22 9.07 -5.68
N ASN A 143 -5.10 9.55 -6.20
CA ASN A 143 -4.98 10.94 -6.64
C ASN A 143 -4.71 11.10 -8.15
N VAL A 144 -4.15 10.12 -8.84
CA VAL A 144 -3.84 10.25 -10.27
C VAL A 144 -5.12 10.25 -11.09
N VAL A 145 -5.26 11.25 -11.94
CA VAL A 145 -6.31 11.36 -12.96
C VAL A 145 -5.70 10.99 -14.30
N ASN A 146 -6.25 9.98 -14.95
CA ASN A 146 -5.84 9.57 -16.29
C ASN A 146 -6.89 10.02 -17.30
N THR A 147 -6.46 10.73 -18.34
CA THR A 147 -7.32 11.18 -19.44
C THR A 147 -6.99 10.38 -20.69
N GLN A 148 -7.98 9.69 -21.24
CA GLN A 148 -7.88 9.01 -22.53
C GLN A 148 -8.69 9.75 -23.58
N THR A 149 -8.11 9.94 -24.74
CA THR A 149 -8.80 10.52 -25.90
C THR A 149 -9.14 9.39 -26.87
N THR A 150 -10.42 9.21 -27.15
CA THR A 150 -10.92 8.21 -28.09
C THR A 150 -11.75 8.87 -29.20
N LEU A 151 -11.76 8.25 -30.37
CA LEU A 151 -12.63 8.66 -31.47
C LEU A 151 -13.95 7.88 -31.35
N VAL A 152 -15.06 8.59 -31.15
CA VAL A 152 -16.40 8.00 -31.12
C VAL A 152 -17.22 8.70 -32.22
N ASP A 153 -17.76 7.94 -33.17
CA ASP A 153 -18.58 8.44 -34.27
C ASP A 153 -17.92 9.59 -35.06
N GLY A 154 -16.59 9.53 -35.27
CA GLY A 154 -15.83 10.56 -35.94
C GLY A 154 -15.57 11.84 -35.15
N GLN A 155 -15.96 11.88 -33.89
CA GLN A 155 -15.68 12.98 -32.97
C GLN A 155 -14.69 12.56 -31.88
N LEU A 156 -13.77 13.45 -31.50
CA LEU A 156 -12.87 13.26 -30.40
C LEU A 156 -13.65 13.38 -29.08
N THR A 157 -13.65 12.31 -28.32
CA THR A 157 -14.20 12.28 -26.98
C THR A 157 -13.05 12.08 -25.99
N GLN A 158 -12.91 12.98 -25.02
CA GLN A 158 -12.01 12.82 -23.90
C GLN A 158 -12.77 12.14 -22.77
N ALA A 159 -12.34 10.94 -22.42
CA ALA A 159 -12.80 10.24 -21.22
C ALA A 159 -11.74 10.40 -20.14
N GLN A 160 -12.11 10.99 -19.00
CA GLN A 160 -11.29 11.01 -17.81
C GLN A 160 -11.58 9.76 -16.98
N THR A 161 -10.55 8.98 -16.68
CA THR A 161 -10.64 7.97 -15.64
C THR A 161 -10.28 8.65 -14.32
N LEU A 162 -11.28 8.98 -13.52
CA LEU A 162 -11.10 9.57 -12.21
C LEU A 162 -10.81 8.47 -11.18
N PRO A 163 -10.12 8.77 -10.07
CA PRO A 163 -10.06 7.89 -8.91
C PRO A 163 -11.46 7.47 -8.47
N GLY A 164 -11.60 6.24 -7.95
CA GLY A 164 -12.89 5.61 -7.69
C GLY A 164 -13.86 6.45 -6.86
N PHE A 165 -13.34 7.20 -5.86
CA PHE A 165 -14.18 8.08 -5.03
C PHE A 165 -14.82 9.26 -5.82
N LYS A 166 -14.15 9.77 -6.85
CA LYS A 166 -14.68 10.83 -7.73
C LYS A 166 -15.74 10.33 -8.71
N LEU A 167 -15.77 9.01 -8.95
CA LEU A 167 -16.81 8.34 -9.74
C LEU A 167 -18.03 7.91 -8.92
N GLY A 168 -18.07 8.27 -7.62
CA GLY A 168 -19.15 7.88 -6.73
C GLY A 168 -19.02 6.48 -6.13
N ALA A 169 -17.92 5.79 -6.38
CA ALA A 169 -17.62 4.48 -5.78
C ALA A 169 -17.21 4.58 -4.29
N GLY A 170 -17.14 5.78 -3.73
CA GLY A 170 -16.68 6.03 -2.38
C GLY A 170 -15.16 6.10 -2.26
N GLN A 171 -14.69 6.30 -1.04
CA GLN A 171 -13.26 6.33 -0.74
C GLN A 171 -12.66 4.92 -0.89
N LEU A 172 -11.48 4.82 -1.48
CA LEU A 172 -10.75 3.56 -1.54
C LEU A 172 -10.44 3.07 -0.12
N LYS A 173 -10.71 1.80 0.11
CA LYS A 173 -10.45 1.12 1.38
C LYS A 173 -9.17 0.29 1.29
N PRO A 174 -8.53 -0.03 2.42
CA PRO A 174 -7.47 -1.02 2.45
C PRO A 174 -7.93 -2.37 1.93
N GLU A 175 -7.05 -3.07 1.24
CA GLU A 175 -7.20 -4.50 0.97
C GLU A 175 -6.86 -5.26 2.25
N GLU A 176 -7.68 -6.22 2.63
CA GLU A 176 -7.46 -7.05 3.82
C GLU A 176 -7.14 -8.48 3.40
N ALA A 177 -6.26 -9.14 4.13
CA ALA A 177 -5.86 -10.51 3.87
C ALA A 177 -5.76 -11.31 5.17
N THR A 178 -6.08 -12.60 5.09
CA THR A 178 -5.77 -13.58 6.13
C THR A 178 -4.86 -14.65 5.54
N ASN A 179 -3.74 -14.90 6.19
CA ASN A 179 -2.73 -15.85 5.76
C ASN A 179 -2.64 -16.99 6.79
N THR A 180 -2.64 -18.22 6.31
CA THR A 180 -2.42 -19.40 7.15
C THR A 180 -1.36 -20.28 6.49
N SER A 181 -0.40 -20.74 7.28
CA SER A 181 0.68 -21.60 6.80
C SER A 181 0.94 -22.76 7.75
N PHE A 182 1.32 -23.91 7.17
CA PHE A 182 1.79 -25.10 7.86
C PHE A 182 3.08 -25.57 7.21
N GLY A 183 4.00 -26.09 8.00
CA GLY A 183 5.26 -26.60 7.51
C GLY A 183 5.83 -27.71 8.38
N ILE A 184 6.61 -28.58 7.75
CA ILE A 184 7.43 -29.60 8.38
C ILE A 184 8.87 -29.30 7.98
N VAL A 185 9.77 -29.29 8.93
CA VAL A 185 11.20 -29.04 8.73
C VAL A 185 11.99 -30.20 9.33
#